data_a28d7d0d75a335bc0b464418b168f593
#
_entry.id   a28d7d0d75a335bc0b464418b168f593
#
_cell.length_a   1.000
_cell.length_b   1.000
_cell.length_c   1.000
_cell.angle_alpha   90.00
_cell.angle_beta   90.00
_cell.angle_gamma   90.00
#
_symmetry.space_group_name_H-M   'P 1'
#
loop_
_entity.id
_entity.type
_entity.pdbx_description
1 polymer ?
#
loop_
_entity_poly.entity_id
_entity_poly.type
_entity_poly.pdbx_seq_one_letter_code
_entity_poly.pdbx_strand_id
1 'polypeptide(L)'
;VRRLIAIAFAGLLLAACASRGPAAKPPVELPRLHLAPAALGREISEQQQLTFRHGTKERELDALLEVDAGEVRLLVQAMGQSGVRLSWDGKKLAEQRAPWLPPAVRGGRVLDDLQFALWPLDSIRKALPAGWHVEEIDGERRLSDAESNVWLTSKLESSLGWIVLDNRAEDYELIVHFPRTDLPPMPEASP
;
A
#
# COMPACT_ATOMS: atom_id res chain seq x y z
N VAL A 1 -39.28 41.15 32.01
CA VAL A 1 -38.36 40.03 32.37
C VAL A 1 -38.50 38.87 31.40
N ARG A 2 -39.71 38.41 31.03
CA ARG A 2 -39.93 37.26 30.10
C ARG A 2 -39.42 37.51 28.67
N ARG A 3 -39.43 38.73 28.15
CA ARG A 3 -38.94 39.04 26.79
C ARG A 3 -37.42 39.12 26.69
N LEU A 4 -36.72 39.47 27.76
CA LEU A 4 -35.26 39.51 27.80
C LEU A 4 -34.65 38.11 27.88
N ILE A 5 -35.31 37.15 28.54
CA ILE A 5 -34.88 35.78 28.62
C ILE A 5 -35.02 35.08 27.26
N ALA A 6 -36.02 35.39 26.46
CA ALA A 6 -36.21 34.81 25.10
C ALA A 6 -35.13 35.28 24.12
N ILE A 7 -34.62 36.52 24.24
CA ILE A 7 -33.54 37.03 23.37
C ILE A 7 -32.20 36.39 23.74
N ALA A 8 -31.93 36.12 25.03
CA ALA A 8 -30.70 35.47 25.47
C ALA A 8 -30.64 34.01 25.01
N PHE A 9 -31.76 33.30 24.93
CA PHE A 9 -31.82 31.90 24.47
C PHE A 9 -31.66 31.79 22.94
N ALA A 10 -32.13 32.74 22.16
CA ALA A 10 -31.96 32.79 20.71
C ALA A 10 -30.50 33.06 20.31
N GLY A 11 -29.72 33.81 21.11
CA GLY A 11 -28.30 34.04 20.90
C GLY A 11 -27.43 32.87 21.13
N LEU A 12 -27.79 31.95 22.06
CA LEU A 12 -27.01 30.72 22.35
C LEU A 12 -27.14 29.67 21.25
N LEU A 13 -28.26 29.64 20.52
CA LEU A 13 -28.49 28.64 19.46
C LEU A 13 -27.72 28.97 18.17
N LEU A 14 -27.31 30.22 17.99
CA LEU A 14 -26.51 30.63 16.80
C LEU A 14 -25.01 30.39 16.99
N ALA A 15 -24.50 30.22 18.20
CA ALA A 15 -23.11 29.93 18.48
C ALA A 15 -22.74 28.43 18.26
N ALA A 16 -23.72 27.54 18.21
CA ALA A 16 -23.50 26.09 18.06
C ALA A 16 -23.14 25.65 16.62
N CYS A 17 -23.23 26.52 15.61
CA CYS A 17 -22.92 26.19 14.21
C CYS A 17 -21.51 26.56 13.77
N ALA A 18 -20.66 27.11 14.63
CA ALA A 18 -19.34 27.64 14.25
C ALA A 18 -18.17 26.69 14.51
N SER A 19 -18.36 25.49 15.07
CA SER A 19 -17.30 24.50 15.18
C SER A 19 -17.31 23.55 13.98
N ARG A 20 -17.06 24.08 12.78
CA ARG A 20 -16.51 23.27 11.70
C ARG A 20 -15.11 22.89 12.14
N GLY A 21 -14.92 21.65 12.55
CA GLY A 21 -13.60 21.07 12.69
C GLY A 21 -12.80 21.31 11.40
N PRO A 22 -11.47 21.33 11.44
CA PRO A 22 -10.67 21.52 10.24
C PRO A 22 -11.15 20.53 9.19
N ALA A 23 -11.49 21.04 7.99
CA ALA A 23 -11.94 20.21 6.88
C ALA A 23 -10.88 19.12 6.68
N ALA A 24 -11.29 17.85 6.76
CA ALA A 24 -10.38 16.75 6.48
C ALA A 24 -9.74 17.02 5.12
N LYS A 25 -8.38 16.98 5.05
CA LYS A 25 -7.69 17.09 3.77
C LYS A 25 -8.27 16.05 2.82
N PRO A 26 -8.48 16.38 1.54
CA PRO A 26 -8.93 15.39 0.57
C PRO A 26 -7.97 14.20 0.58
N PRO A 27 -8.47 12.96 0.44
CA PRO A 27 -7.60 11.79 0.39
C PRO A 27 -6.61 11.95 -0.77
N VAL A 28 -5.34 11.65 -0.51
CA VAL A 28 -4.30 11.69 -1.54
C VAL A 28 -4.44 10.44 -2.39
N GLU A 29 -4.54 10.62 -3.70
CA GLU A 29 -4.52 9.51 -4.64
C GLU A 29 -3.09 9.24 -5.08
N LEU A 30 -2.55 8.07 -4.71
CA LEU A 30 -1.23 7.64 -5.12
C LEU A 30 -1.19 7.33 -6.62
N PRO A 31 -0.06 7.61 -7.31
CA PRO A 31 0.09 7.32 -8.72
C PRO A 31 -0.02 5.83 -9.02
N ARG A 32 -0.54 5.51 -10.21
CA ARG A 32 -0.53 4.16 -10.74
C ARG A 32 0.82 3.88 -11.37
N LEU A 33 1.43 2.76 -11.03
CA LEU A 33 2.73 2.38 -11.57
C LEU A 33 2.60 1.64 -12.90
N HIS A 34 1.76 0.62 -12.97
CA HIS A 34 1.48 -0.16 -14.19
C HIS A 34 2.73 -0.60 -14.94
N LEU A 35 3.77 -1.00 -14.21
CA LEU A 35 5.05 -1.42 -14.78
C LEU A 35 4.91 -2.74 -15.52
N ALA A 36 5.65 -2.89 -16.62
CA ALA A 36 5.71 -4.15 -17.34
C ALA A 36 6.28 -5.26 -16.44
N PRO A 37 5.75 -6.50 -16.48
CA PRO A 37 6.30 -7.62 -15.74
C PRO A 37 7.79 -7.82 -15.99
N ALA A 38 8.23 -7.78 -17.25
CA ALA A 38 9.64 -7.91 -17.64
C ALA A 38 10.56 -6.85 -17.01
N ALA A 39 10.03 -5.70 -16.60
CA ALA A 39 10.83 -4.65 -15.97
C ALA A 39 11.30 -5.00 -14.54
N LEU A 40 10.77 -6.09 -13.96
CA LEU A 40 11.28 -6.66 -12.69
C LEU A 40 12.71 -7.21 -12.87
N GLY A 41 13.04 -7.74 -14.06
CA GLY A 41 14.39 -8.26 -14.39
C GLY A 41 14.70 -9.64 -13.81
N ARG A 42 13.74 -10.30 -13.16
CA ARG A 42 13.85 -11.65 -12.59
C ARG A 42 12.48 -12.32 -12.55
N GLU A 43 12.46 -13.63 -12.35
CA GLU A 43 11.25 -14.40 -12.07
C GLU A 43 11.04 -14.54 -10.57
N ILE A 44 9.79 -14.64 -10.15
CA ILE A 44 9.37 -14.92 -8.77
C ILE A 44 8.34 -16.04 -8.82
N SER A 45 8.43 -17.00 -7.90
CA SER A 45 7.40 -18.01 -7.64
C SER A 45 7.45 -18.36 -6.16
N GLU A 46 6.69 -17.64 -5.34
CA GLU A 46 6.81 -17.68 -3.89
C GLU A 46 5.45 -17.73 -3.20
N GLN A 47 5.38 -18.54 -2.14
CA GLN A 47 4.33 -18.42 -1.14
C GLN A 47 4.80 -17.46 -0.05
N GLN A 48 3.93 -16.55 0.32
CA GLN A 48 4.21 -15.49 1.29
C GLN A 48 3.12 -15.48 2.35
N GLN A 49 3.48 -15.14 3.57
CA GLN A 49 2.53 -14.80 4.61
C GLN A 49 2.47 -13.27 4.74
N LEU A 50 1.26 -12.74 4.78
CA LEU A 50 1.02 -11.31 4.85
C LEU A 50 0.38 -10.97 6.19
N THR A 51 0.85 -9.90 6.83
CA THR A 51 0.14 -9.26 7.95
C THR A 51 -0.35 -7.89 7.48
N PHE A 52 -1.65 -7.73 7.39
CA PHE A 52 -2.29 -6.48 7.00
C PHE A 52 -2.87 -5.77 8.23
N ARG A 53 -2.48 -4.51 8.44
CA ARG A 53 -2.94 -3.65 9.53
C ARG A 53 -3.63 -2.41 9.00
N HIS A 54 -4.82 -2.12 9.52
CA HIS A 54 -5.56 -0.89 9.21
C HIS A 54 -6.30 -0.42 10.46
N GLY A 55 -5.93 0.74 10.99
CA GLY A 55 -6.40 1.22 12.28
C GLY A 55 -6.08 0.21 13.40
N THR A 56 -7.09 -0.24 14.12
CA THR A 56 -6.94 -1.25 15.19
C THR A 56 -7.11 -2.70 14.73
N LYS A 57 -7.30 -2.93 13.44
CA LYS A 57 -7.55 -4.27 12.88
C LYS A 57 -6.27 -4.83 12.27
N GLU A 58 -5.98 -6.07 12.63
CA GLU A 58 -4.91 -6.87 12.04
C GLU A 58 -5.49 -8.14 11.42
N ARG A 59 -4.94 -8.57 10.28
CA ARG A 59 -5.33 -9.79 9.59
C ARG A 59 -4.12 -10.48 9.02
N GLU A 60 -4.05 -11.78 9.22
CA GLU A 60 -3.09 -12.66 8.57
C GLU A 60 -3.72 -13.22 7.29
N LEU A 61 -2.94 -13.24 6.22
CA LEU A 61 -3.35 -13.69 4.89
C LEU A 61 -2.22 -14.52 4.29
N ASP A 62 -2.57 -15.46 3.44
CA ASP A 62 -1.62 -16.20 2.62
C ASP A 62 -1.62 -15.62 1.20
N ALA A 63 -0.46 -15.55 0.58
CA ALA A 63 -0.32 -15.13 -0.81
C ALA A 63 0.53 -16.10 -1.60
N LEU A 64 0.17 -16.30 -2.88
CA LEU A 64 1.00 -16.91 -3.88
C LEU A 64 1.30 -15.85 -4.93
N LEU A 65 2.58 -15.52 -5.07
CA LEU A 65 3.07 -14.55 -6.05
C LEU A 65 3.89 -15.28 -7.11
N GLU A 66 3.49 -15.10 -8.37
CA GLU A 66 4.25 -15.55 -9.53
C GLU A 66 4.47 -14.36 -10.47
N VAL A 67 5.71 -14.14 -10.87
CA VAL A 67 6.09 -13.12 -11.85
C VAL A 67 7.04 -13.73 -12.85
N ASP A 68 6.71 -13.63 -14.11
CA ASP A 68 7.59 -13.91 -15.24
C ASP A 68 7.67 -12.70 -16.17
N ALA A 69 8.40 -12.81 -17.29
CA ALA A 69 8.57 -11.70 -18.22
C ALA A 69 7.25 -11.24 -18.88
N GLY A 70 6.22 -12.08 -18.90
CA GLY A 70 4.93 -11.83 -19.56
C GLY A 70 3.82 -11.42 -18.61
N GLU A 71 3.85 -11.88 -17.35
CA GLU A 71 2.70 -11.74 -16.46
C GLU A 71 3.10 -11.68 -14.98
N VAL A 72 2.34 -10.92 -14.22
CA VAL A 72 2.27 -10.97 -12.74
C VAL A 72 0.99 -11.68 -12.36
N ARG A 73 1.07 -12.73 -11.56
CA ARG A 73 -0.08 -13.42 -10.96
C ARG A 73 0.00 -13.37 -9.45
N LEU A 74 -1.07 -12.94 -8.82
CA LEU A 74 -1.17 -12.90 -7.37
C LEU A 74 -2.49 -13.51 -6.92
N LEU A 75 -2.42 -14.43 -5.98
CA LEU A 75 -3.55 -14.98 -5.26
C LEU A 75 -3.39 -14.66 -3.77
N VAL A 76 -4.34 -13.94 -3.19
CA VAL A 76 -4.37 -13.69 -1.73
C VAL A 76 -5.57 -14.45 -1.14
N GLN A 77 -5.33 -15.15 -0.05
CA GLN A 77 -6.29 -15.99 0.65
C GLN A 77 -6.37 -15.62 2.13
N ALA A 78 -7.54 -15.82 2.71
CA ALA A 78 -7.75 -15.76 4.15
C ALA A 78 -8.52 -17.01 4.59
N MET A 79 -8.02 -17.73 5.60
CA MET A 79 -8.66 -18.94 6.11
C MET A 79 -9.04 -19.95 5.01
N GLY A 80 -8.14 -20.15 4.02
CA GLY A 80 -8.37 -21.04 2.89
C GLY A 80 -9.38 -20.55 1.84
N GLN A 81 -9.92 -19.35 1.96
CA GLN A 81 -10.83 -18.75 0.98
C GLN A 81 -10.09 -17.70 0.13
N SER A 82 -10.28 -17.77 -1.20
CA SER A 82 -9.73 -16.75 -2.10
C SER A 82 -10.34 -15.39 -1.81
N GLY A 83 -9.49 -14.42 -1.51
CA GLY A 83 -9.86 -13.02 -1.30
C GLY A 83 -9.70 -12.19 -2.58
N VAL A 84 -8.47 -12.13 -3.11
CA VAL A 84 -8.12 -11.44 -4.35
C VAL A 84 -7.37 -12.41 -5.25
N ARG A 85 -7.75 -12.45 -6.52
CA ARG A 85 -6.95 -13.03 -7.60
C ARG A 85 -6.72 -11.93 -8.62
N LEU A 86 -5.47 -11.73 -8.98
CA LEU A 86 -5.05 -10.66 -9.89
C LEU A 86 -4.10 -11.25 -10.93
N SER A 87 -4.25 -10.82 -12.19
CA SER A 87 -3.22 -10.99 -13.21
C SER A 87 -3.00 -9.70 -13.98
N TRP A 88 -1.72 -9.43 -14.32
CA TRP A 88 -1.28 -8.24 -15.04
C TRP A 88 -0.27 -8.62 -16.12
N ASP A 89 -0.61 -8.40 -17.38
CA ASP A 89 0.21 -8.75 -18.54
C ASP A 89 1.02 -7.56 -19.12
N GLY A 90 1.10 -6.46 -18.38
CA GLY A 90 1.73 -5.21 -18.83
C GLY A 90 0.78 -4.28 -19.59
N LYS A 91 -0.46 -4.70 -19.88
CA LYS A 91 -1.48 -3.91 -20.58
C LYS A 91 -2.85 -3.99 -19.92
N LYS A 92 -3.24 -5.16 -19.47
CA LYS A 92 -4.55 -5.44 -18.91
C LYS A 92 -4.42 -6.02 -17.51
N LEU A 93 -5.10 -5.38 -16.56
CA LEU A 93 -5.31 -5.93 -15.22
C LEU A 93 -6.62 -6.72 -15.22
N ALA A 94 -6.55 -8.01 -14.92
CA ALA A 94 -7.70 -8.82 -14.60
C ALA A 94 -7.75 -9.03 -13.09
N GLU A 95 -8.92 -8.80 -12.49
CA GLU A 95 -9.15 -8.90 -11.06
C GLU A 95 -10.40 -9.70 -10.76
N GLN A 96 -10.30 -10.63 -9.82
CA GLN A 96 -11.43 -11.29 -9.17
C GLN A 96 -11.32 -11.02 -7.67
N ARG A 97 -12.40 -10.51 -7.11
CA ARG A 97 -12.44 -10.09 -5.72
C ARG A 97 -13.62 -10.75 -5.01
N ALA A 98 -13.35 -11.31 -3.83
CA ALA A 98 -14.39 -11.90 -3.02
C ALA A 98 -15.34 -10.83 -2.45
N PRO A 99 -16.67 -11.12 -2.39
CA PRO A 99 -17.65 -10.16 -1.86
C PRO A 99 -17.46 -9.80 -0.40
N TRP A 100 -16.80 -10.66 0.39
CA TRP A 100 -16.56 -10.45 1.81
C TRP A 100 -15.40 -9.48 2.11
N LEU A 101 -14.59 -9.15 1.11
CA LEU A 101 -13.50 -8.18 1.28
C LEU A 101 -14.02 -6.76 1.43
N PRO A 102 -13.37 -5.93 2.27
CA PRO A 102 -13.70 -4.51 2.36
C PRO A 102 -13.59 -3.81 1.01
N PRO A 103 -14.49 -2.87 0.65
CA PRO A 103 -14.43 -2.15 -0.62
C PRO A 103 -13.11 -1.42 -0.89
N ALA A 104 -12.37 -1.07 0.15
CA ALA A 104 -11.06 -0.42 0.05
C ALA A 104 -9.98 -1.32 -0.55
N VAL A 105 -10.10 -2.66 -0.43
CA VAL A 105 -9.15 -3.59 -1.06
C VAL A 105 -9.40 -3.64 -2.55
N ARG A 106 -8.52 -3.05 -3.34
CA ARG A 106 -8.61 -2.95 -4.81
C ARG A 106 -7.38 -3.60 -5.43
N GLY A 107 -7.57 -4.52 -6.38
CA GLY A 107 -6.46 -5.23 -7.01
C GLY A 107 -5.47 -4.32 -7.72
N GLY A 108 -5.94 -3.22 -8.30
CA GLY A 108 -5.05 -2.20 -8.87
C GLY A 108 -4.11 -1.59 -7.83
N ARG A 109 -4.58 -1.33 -6.59
CA ARG A 109 -3.71 -0.82 -5.53
C ARG A 109 -2.72 -1.88 -5.04
N VAL A 110 -3.20 -3.11 -4.88
CA VAL A 110 -2.34 -4.26 -4.52
C VAL A 110 -1.21 -4.45 -5.56
N LEU A 111 -1.51 -4.30 -6.86
CA LEU A 111 -0.49 -4.36 -7.91
C LEU A 111 0.53 -3.22 -7.78
N ASP A 112 0.06 -1.98 -7.57
CA ASP A 112 0.96 -0.82 -7.43
C ASP A 112 1.87 -0.96 -6.21
N ASP A 113 1.36 -1.44 -5.07
CA ASP A 113 2.15 -1.67 -3.85
C ASP A 113 3.20 -2.77 -4.05
N LEU A 114 2.81 -3.87 -4.72
CA LEU A 114 3.73 -4.93 -5.09
C LEU A 114 4.85 -4.41 -6.00
N GLN A 115 4.48 -3.64 -7.03
CA GLN A 115 5.45 -3.05 -7.94
C GLN A 115 6.36 -2.03 -7.25
N PHE A 116 5.83 -1.22 -6.35
CA PHE A 116 6.62 -0.29 -5.55
C PHE A 116 7.63 -1.00 -4.66
N ALA A 117 7.26 -2.12 -4.05
CA ALA A 117 8.13 -2.88 -3.17
C ALA A 117 9.24 -3.62 -3.93
N LEU A 118 8.93 -4.22 -5.10
CA LEU A 118 9.79 -5.22 -5.72
C LEU A 118 10.50 -4.77 -7.00
N TRP A 119 9.93 -3.85 -7.80
CA TRP A 119 10.53 -3.42 -9.06
C TRP A 119 11.76 -2.54 -8.86
N PRO A 120 12.69 -2.51 -9.84
CA PRO A 120 13.85 -1.62 -9.78
C PRO A 120 13.43 -0.16 -9.64
N LEU A 121 14.14 0.58 -8.79
CA LEU A 121 13.84 1.99 -8.47
C LEU A 121 13.78 2.86 -9.74
N ASP A 122 14.65 2.61 -10.71
CA ASP A 122 14.68 3.35 -11.98
C ASP A 122 13.42 3.10 -12.84
N SER A 123 12.85 1.91 -12.77
CA SER A 123 11.59 1.59 -13.45
C SER A 123 10.43 2.35 -12.82
N ILE A 124 10.39 2.40 -11.49
CA ILE A 124 9.40 3.18 -10.74
C ILE A 124 9.54 4.66 -11.08
N ARG A 125 10.75 5.21 -10.99
CA ARG A 125 11.05 6.62 -11.25
C ARG A 125 10.58 7.07 -12.63
N LYS A 126 10.75 6.23 -13.66
CA LYS A 126 10.32 6.51 -15.03
C LYS A 126 8.81 6.50 -15.22
N ALA A 127 8.07 5.77 -14.40
CA ALA A 127 6.61 5.64 -14.49
C ALA A 127 5.88 6.72 -13.72
N LEU A 128 6.55 7.41 -12.78
CA LEU A 128 5.90 8.41 -11.95
C LEU A 128 5.48 9.64 -12.77
N PRO A 129 4.27 10.17 -12.56
CA PRO A 129 3.84 11.42 -13.16
C PRO A 129 4.60 12.62 -12.55
N ALA A 130 4.53 13.77 -13.22
CA ALA A 130 5.12 15.01 -12.72
C ALA A 130 4.59 15.35 -11.31
N GLY A 131 5.50 15.83 -10.45
CA GLY A 131 5.19 16.15 -9.06
C GLY A 131 5.31 14.97 -8.08
N TRP A 132 5.60 13.76 -8.57
CA TRP A 132 5.88 12.61 -7.71
C TRP A 132 7.35 12.22 -7.79
N HIS A 133 7.91 11.84 -6.65
CA HIS A 133 9.32 11.47 -6.51
C HIS A 133 9.46 10.16 -5.76
N VAL A 134 10.43 9.35 -6.17
CA VAL A 134 10.83 8.14 -5.43
C VAL A 134 12.33 8.19 -5.16
N GLU A 135 12.70 7.88 -3.94
CA GLU A 135 14.08 7.74 -3.50
C GLU A 135 14.26 6.49 -2.65
N GLU A 136 15.49 6.07 -2.44
CA GLU A 136 15.83 5.01 -1.52
C GLU A 136 16.95 5.50 -0.60
N ILE A 137 16.70 5.52 0.71
CA ILE A 137 17.63 5.99 1.76
C ILE A 137 17.71 4.89 2.81
N ASP A 138 18.90 4.40 3.11
CA ASP A 138 19.16 3.35 4.10
C ASP A 138 18.31 2.09 3.90
N GLY A 139 18.09 1.70 2.61
CA GLY A 139 17.28 0.54 2.22
C GLY A 139 15.77 0.74 2.36
N GLU A 140 15.32 1.94 2.66
CA GLU A 140 13.91 2.32 2.67
C GLU A 140 13.57 3.14 1.43
N ARG A 141 12.61 2.66 0.64
CA ARG A 141 12.01 3.41 -0.46
C ARG A 141 10.95 4.35 0.06
N ARG A 142 10.92 5.56 -0.48
CA ARG A 142 9.97 6.61 -0.12
C ARG A 142 9.37 7.21 -1.37
N LEU A 143 8.04 7.25 -1.43
CA LEU A 143 7.27 7.94 -2.46
C LEU A 143 6.72 9.23 -1.88
N SER A 144 7.05 10.36 -2.49
CA SER A 144 6.64 11.69 -2.03
C SER A 144 5.98 12.50 -3.15
N ASP A 145 5.13 13.44 -2.75
CA ASP A 145 4.54 14.46 -3.63
C ASP A 145 5.50 15.64 -3.88
N ALA A 146 5.04 16.65 -4.64
CA ALA A 146 5.80 17.85 -4.97
C ALA A 146 6.17 18.70 -3.75
N GLU A 147 5.40 18.60 -2.67
CA GLU A 147 5.62 19.26 -1.39
C GLU A 147 6.52 18.46 -0.45
N SER A 148 7.09 17.33 -0.93
CA SER A 148 7.94 16.41 -0.17
C SER A 148 7.22 15.69 0.99
N ASN A 149 5.88 15.60 0.95
CA ASN A 149 5.17 14.73 1.88
C ASN A 149 5.35 13.27 1.46
N VAL A 150 5.83 12.43 2.38
CA VAL A 150 6.00 10.98 2.15
C VAL A 150 4.67 10.29 2.39
N TRP A 151 4.15 9.60 1.35
CA TRP A 151 2.85 8.93 1.35
C TRP A 151 2.92 7.41 1.34
N LEU A 152 4.01 6.84 0.83
CA LEU A 152 4.22 5.40 0.77
C LEU A 152 5.68 5.11 1.07
N THR A 153 5.95 4.15 1.94
CA THR A 153 7.30 3.64 2.17
C THR A 153 7.35 2.12 2.02
N SER A 154 8.51 1.59 1.66
CA SER A 154 8.77 0.15 1.61
C SER A 154 10.20 -0.11 2.08
N LYS A 155 10.36 -0.99 3.08
CA LYS A 155 11.66 -1.34 3.63
C LYS A 155 11.85 -2.85 3.68
N LEU A 156 12.97 -3.32 3.15
CA LEU A 156 13.39 -4.72 3.27
C LEU A 156 14.17 -4.89 4.58
N GLU A 157 13.59 -5.65 5.51
CA GLU A 157 14.24 -6.08 6.75
C GLU A 157 14.91 -7.45 6.54
N SER A 158 16.09 -7.43 5.88
CA SER A 158 16.79 -8.67 5.44
C SER A 158 17.10 -9.63 6.59
N SER A 159 17.39 -9.13 7.79
CA SER A 159 17.67 -9.95 8.98
C SER A 159 16.46 -10.75 9.44
N LEU A 160 15.26 -10.28 9.14
CA LEU A 160 13.99 -10.86 9.55
C LEU A 160 13.28 -11.60 8.41
N GLY A 161 13.70 -11.37 7.15
CA GLY A 161 13.11 -11.97 5.96
C GLY A 161 11.73 -11.42 5.65
N TRP A 162 11.52 -10.11 5.82
CA TRP A 162 10.26 -9.47 5.48
C TRP A 162 10.43 -8.11 4.82
N ILE A 163 9.38 -7.67 4.12
CA ILE A 163 9.22 -6.29 3.65
C ILE A 163 8.09 -5.66 4.47
N VAL A 164 8.34 -4.45 4.98
CA VAL A 164 7.32 -3.60 5.58
C VAL A 164 6.96 -2.50 4.60
N LEU A 165 5.68 -2.37 4.26
CA LEU A 165 5.12 -1.31 3.42
C LEU A 165 4.13 -0.50 4.28
N ASP A 166 4.37 0.81 4.40
CA ASP A 166 3.49 1.75 5.10
C ASP A 166 2.84 2.69 4.08
N ASN A 167 1.51 2.59 3.94
CA ASN A 167 0.71 3.40 3.04
C ASN A 167 -0.11 4.43 3.82
N ARG A 168 0.46 5.63 3.96
CA ARG A 168 -0.15 6.74 4.70
C ARG A 168 -1.31 7.38 3.95
N ALA A 169 -1.37 7.24 2.64
CA ALA A 169 -2.47 7.78 1.84
C ALA A 169 -3.78 7.01 2.07
N GLU A 170 -3.68 5.71 2.36
CA GLU A 170 -4.82 4.81 2.58
C GLU A 170 -4.85 4.25 4.02
N ASP A 171 -3.96 4.71 4.92
CA ASP A 171 -3.91 4.39 6.36
C ASP A 171 -3.78 2.89 6.65
N TYR A 172 -2.81 2.22 5.98
CA TYR A 172 -2.52 0.83 6.28
C TYR A 172 -1.04 0.49 6.24
N GLU A 173 -0.68 -0.56 6.97
CA GLU A 173 0.62 -1.22 6.92
C GLU A 173 0.46 -2.65 6.39
N LEU A 174 1.37 -3.07 5.53
CA LEU A 174 1.47 -4.43 5.02
C LEU A 174 2.87 -4.99 5.33
N ILE A 175 2.93 -6.12 6.04
CA ILE A 175 4.17 -6.86 6.27
C ILE A 175 4.11 -8.12 5.42
N VAL A 176 5.09 -8.29 4.54
CA VAL A 176 5.25 -9.46 3.67
C VAL A 176 6.37 -10.32 4.23
N HIS A 177 6.05 -11.52 4.70
CA HIS A 177 7.01 -12.48 5.21
C HIS A 177 7.44 -13.44 4.10
N PHE A 178 8.75 -13.58 3.89
CA PHE A 178 9.31 -14.54 2.95
C PHE A 178 9.66 -15.84 3.70
N PRO A 179 9.38 -17.01 3.11
CA PRO A 179 9.87 -18.26 3.67
C PRO A 179 11.40 -18.22 3.74
N ARG A 180 11.96 -18.62 4.88
CA ARG A 180 13.42 -18.59 5.14
C ARG A 180 14.27 -19.38 4.16
N THR A 181 13.67 -20.20 3.32
CA THR A 181 14.33 -21.07 2.35
C THR A 181 14.97 -20.30 1.19
N ASP A 182 14.56 -19.06 0.93
CA ASP A 182 14.93 -18.30 -0.26
C ASP A 182 15.76 -17.03 0.03
N LEU A 183 16.22 -16.87 1.27
CA LEU A 183 17.20 -15.83 1.59
C LEU A 183 18.53 -16.19 0.89
N PRO A 184 19.10 -15.32 0.05
CA PRO A 184 20.43 -15.55 -0.48
C PRO A 184 21.40 -15.78 0.68
N PRO A 185 22.37 -16.73 0.54
CA PRO A 185 23.32 -17.01 1.61
C PRO A 185 23.99 -15.69 2.02
N MET A 186 23.93 -15.40 3.32
CA MET A 186 24.65 -14.27 3.90
C MET A 186 26.13 -14.39 3.48
N PRO A 187 26.79 -13.32 3.00
CA PRO A 187 28.21 -13.36 2.79
C PRO A 187 28.86 -13.73 4.13
N GLU A 188 29.61 -14.83 4.13
CA GLU A 188 30.37 -15.25 5.31
C GLU A 188 31.24 -14.09 5.75
N ALA A 189 31.10 -13.67 7.03
CA ALA A 189 32.01 -12.72 7.64
C ALA A 189 33.41 -13.35 7.54
N SER A 190 34.23 -12.80 6.65
CA SER A 190 35.65 -13.17 6.60
C SER A 190 36.32 -12.86 7.94
N PRO A 191 37.17 -13.78 8.45
CA PRO A 191 37.83 -13.62 9.75
C PRO A 191 38.80 -12.46 9.78
#